data_2df1a69b59dbab7892f9014708da7626
#
_entry.id   2df1a69b59dbab7892f9014708da7626
#
_cell.length_a   1.000
_cell.length_b   1.000
_cell.length_c   1.000
_cell.angle_alpha   90.00
_cell.angle_beta   90.00
_cell.angle_gamma   90.00
#
_symmetry.space_group_name_H-M   'P 1'
#
loop_
_entity.id
_entity.type
_entity.pdbx_description
1 polymer ?
#
loop_
_entity_poly.entity_id
_entity_poly.type
_entity_poly.pdbx_seq_one_letter_code
_entity_poly.pdbx_strand_id
1 'polypeptide(L)'
;MGREKGQASTGHALTSSPPNEPSRYDAIVVGAGFGGLVSAAILAKEGRRVLVVETSDRVGCVGGSIEFNGYWLPWARNWETGYGNGDLFLLMGRNELYGIEAARRAGAEVELARQDMSMRVHLTPDGREVGPVILYDDQDDESVLRFGTEFLGMPKAMLDRFQEEMGKLASFDSDETIDLTFDEYLPRIPEVEIRDAISTLATVQWSIPSGETSVGRYAAFLRGGVTSWRLNDPEVGGMQGLMEPFARVIRKYGGEILLGRHCLEIVVADGAVSGVVVQDKTAIVTEFRSDNVICNHLYWQLFDLVDESLFPEEFVANARKIQSYSGDTACMNIGLERLPKRRGDGLVEDQAAWNRVVVGPERDYMSGWYIPSMIEEKSAPDGKHLFVIAWATSGPASPIHRPFESFADAREKLDRVFAYANQFYEDLESCIEWKNYKWCKAPSCAGYYWKSIRRAPVQAPNVEGLFLVSNAAEVDGIYQDIEANAGIQAADRILERTKA
;
A
#
# COMPACT_ATOMS: atom_id res chain seq x y z
N MET A 1 -69.59 22.40 -48.68
CA MET A 1 -70.31 21.45 -47.79
C MET A 1 -69.25 20.63 -47.05
N GLY A 2 -69.39 20.54 -45.74
CA GLY A 2 -68.59 19.62 -44.92
C GLY A 2 -67.44 20.29 -44.13
N ARG A 3 -67.75 20.94 -43.02
CA ARG A 3 -66.80 21.28 -41.98
C ARG A 3 -66.67 20.07 -41.06
N GLU A 4 -65.50 19.55 -40.90
CA GLU A 4 -65.16 18.66 -39.76
C GLU A 4 -64.37 19.37 -38.69
N LYS A 5 -64.80 19.11 -37.47
CA LYS A 5 -64.34 19.78 -36.23
C LYS A 5 -63.00 19.21 -35.79
N GLY A 6 -62.13 20.09 -35.36
CA GLY A 6 -60.86 19.72 -34.70
C GLY A 6 -61.14 19.03 -33.35
N GLN A 7 -60.41 17.95 -33.13
CA GLN A 7 -60.23 17.32 -31.80
C GLN A 7 -59.11 18.04 -31.04
N ALA A 8 -59.46 18.47 -29.84
CA ALA A 8 -58.53 19.05 -28.86
C ALA A 8 -57.57 17.96 -28.36
N SER A 9 -56.27 18.18 -28.51
CA SER A 9 -55.21 17.38 -27.90
C SER A 9 -55.20 17.65 -26.39
N THR A 10 -55.56 16.62 -25.62
CA THR A 10 -55.39 16.60 -24.16
C THR A 10 -53.90 16.56 -23.85
N GLY A 11 -53.38 17.66 -23.34
CA GLY A 11 -52.02 17.71 -22.80
C GLY A 11 -51.86 16.69 -21.66
N HIS A 12 -50.96 15.75 -21.84
CA HIS A 12 -50.47 14.93 -20.76
C HIS A 12 -49.67 15.84 -19.82
N ALA A 13 -50.25 16.12 -18.67
CA ALA A 13 -49.54 16.70 -17.55
C ALA A 13 -48.45 15.70 -17.16
N LEU A 14 -47.20 16.07 -17.36
CA LEU A 14 -46.07 15.39 -16.74
C LEU A 14 -46.23 15.56 -15.23
N THR A 15 -46.73 14.49 -14.58
CA THR A 15 -46.69 14.38 -13.13
C THR A 15 -45.22 14.23 -12.77
N SER A 16 -44.58 15.32 -12.38
CA SER A 16 -43.28 15.27 -11.71
C SER A 16 -43.47 14.47 -10.42
N SER A 17 -42.98 13.24 -10.40
CA SER A 17 -42.79 12.53 -9.14
C SER A 17 -41.96 13.43 -8.21
N PRO A 18 -42.29 13.51 -6.92
CA PRO A 18 -41.47 14.27 -5.99
C PRO A 18 -40.00 13.77 -6.12
N PRO A 19 -39.00 14.64 -5.99
CA PRO A 19 -37.63 14.22 -6.05
C PRO A 19 -37.47 13.11 -5.00
N ASN A 20 -37.00 11.90 -5.44
CA ASN A 20 -36.71 10.81 -4.52
C ASN A 20 -35.81 11.36 -3.42
N GLU A 21 -36.20 11.18 -2.17
CA GLU A 21 -35.31 11.49 -1.06
C GLU A 21 -34.00 10.76 -1.26
N PRO A 22 -32.84 11.38 -1.02
CA PRO A 22 -31.54 10.72 -1.15
C PRO A 22 -31.51 9.43 -0.35
N SER A 23 -31.03 8.35 -0.98
CA SER A 23 -30.91 7.06 -0.30
C SER A 23 -30.04 7.18 0.94
N ARG A 24 -30.52 6.67 2.09
CA ARG A 24 -29.81 6.72 3.36
C ARG A 24 -29.14 5.40 3.65
N TYR A 25 -27.91 5.47 4.14
CA TYR A 25 -27.06 4.33 4.56
C TYR A 25 -26.64 4.52 6.03
N ASP A 26 -26.29 3.42 6.69
CA ASP A 26 -25.71 3.45 8.03
C ASP A 26 -24.25 3.91 7.98
N ALA A 27 -23.56 3.60 6.89
CA ALA A 27 -22.22 4.10 6.61
C ALA A 27 -21.98 4.23 5.10
N ILE A 28 -21.23 5.26 4.70
CA ILE A 28 -20.75 5.44 3.33
C ILE A 28 -19.23 5.43 3.36
N VAL A 29 -18.62 4.62 2.47
CA VAL A 29 -17.17 4.52 2.31
C VAL A 29 -16.76 5.19 1.01
N VAL A 30 -15.88 6.18 1.10
CA VAL A 30 -15.29 6.88 -0.04
C VAL A 30 -13.92 6.33 -0.34
N GLY A 31 -13.82 5.57 -1.44
CA GLY A 31 -12.65 4.81 -1.86
C GLY A 31 -12.69 3.34 -1.46
N ALA A 32 -12.58 2.45 -2.44
CA ALA A 32 -12.55 1.00 -2.26
C ALA A 32 -11.11 0.46 -2.09
N GLY A 33 -10.24 1.20 -1.41
CA GLY A 33 -8.94 0.69 -0.97
C GLY A 33 -9.09 -0.25 0.23
N PHE A 34 -7.99 -0.83 0.71
CA PHE A 34 -8.04 -1.92 1.67
C PHE A 34 -8.75 -1.53 2.97
N GLY A 35 -8.39 -0.40 3.60
CA GLY A 35 -9.05 0.05 4.83
C GLY A 35 -10.54 0.30 4.68
N GLY A 36 -10.95 0.87 3.54
CA GLY A 36 -12.36 1.07 3.20
C GLY A 36 -13.11 -0.24 3.03
N LEU A 37 -12.54 -1.21 2.32
CA LEU A 37 -13.13 -2.54 2.12
C LEU A 37 -13.25 -3.31 3.43
N VAL A 38 -12.25 -3.25 4.30
CA VAL A 38 -12.28 -3.86 5.64
C VAL A 38 -13.45 -3.29 6.46
N SER A 39 -13.54 -1.97 6.56
CA SER A 39 -14.62 -1.32 7.33
C SER A 39 -16.00 -1.71 6.77
N ALA A 40 -16.17 -1.60 5.45
CA ALA A 40 -17.42 -1.90 4.77
C ALA A 40 -17.86 -3.35 4.97
N ALA A 41 -16.91 -4.30 4.85
CA ALA A 41 -17.20 -5.73 4.99
C ALA A 41 -17.62 -6.08 6.42
N ILE A 42 -16.93 -5.55 7.43
CA ILE A 42 -17.30 -5.75 8.84
C ILE A 42 -18.69 -5.18 9.10
N LEU A 43 -18.95 -3.93 8.70
CA LEU A 43 -20.25 -3.28 8.90
C LEU A 43 -21.38 -4.00 8.18
N ALA A 44 -21.19 -4.42 6.92
CA ALA A 44 -22.19 -5.16 6.16
C ALA A 44 -22.52 -6.50 6.84
N LYS A 45 -21.51 -7.25 7.30
CA LYS A 45 -21.72 -8.51 8.04
C LYS A 45 -22.48 -8.30 9.34
N GLU A 46 -22.29 -7.17 10.02
CA GLU A 46 -23.03 -6.79 11.23
C GLU A 46 -24.43 -6.21 10.90
N GLY A 47 -24.90 -6.37 9.67
CA GLY A 47 -26.25 -6.02 9.23
C GLY A 47 -26.46 -4.52 8.96
N ARG A 48 -25.40 -3.75 8.80
CA ARG A 48 -25.47 -2.33 8.45
C ARG A 48 -25.67 -2.15 6.95
N ARG A 49 -26.51 -1.20 6.57
CA ARG A 49 -26.65 -0.79 5.17
C ARG A 49 -25.45 0.07 4.77
N VAL A 50 -24.55 -0.49 3.97
CA VAL A 50 -23.28 0.12 3.59
C VAL A 50 -23.24 0.44 2.10
N LEU A 51 -22.74 1.63 1.75
CA LEU A 51 -22.39 2.03 0.41
C LEU A 51 -20.89 2.26 0.29
N VAL A 52 -20.26 1.66 -0.71
CA VAL A 52 -18.87 1.97 -1.11
C VAL A 52 -18.91 2.71 -2.44
N VAL A 53 -18.23 3.84 -2.52
CA VAL A 53 -18.09 4.67 -3.73
C VAL A 53 -16.64 4.65 -4.18
N GLU A 54 -16.39 4.24 -5.42
CA GLU A 54 -15.05 4.09 -5.97
C GLU A 54 -14.95 4.72 -7.36
N THR A 55 -13.92 5.53 -7.58
CA THR A 55 -13.70 6.24 -8.85
C THR A 55 -13.26 5.28 -9.96
N SER A 56 -12.45 4.28 -9.64
CA SER A 56 -11.99 3.28 -10.61
C SER A 56 -13.09 2.29 -11.00
N ASP A 57 -12.81 1.46 -11.98
CA ASP A 57 -13.71 0.40 -12.45
C ASP A 57 -13.56 -0.92 -11.66
N ARG A 58 -12.75 -0.93 -10.61
CA ARG A 58 -12.50 -2.08 -9.74
C ARG A 58 -12.23 -1.65 -8.29
N VAL A 59 -12.32 -2.58 -7.37
CA VAL A 59 -11.89 -2.40 -5.97
C VAL A 59 -10.36 -2.52 -5.86
N GLY A 60 -9.79 -2.09 -4.73
CA GLY A 60 -8.36 -2.18 -4.42
C GLY A 60 -7.58 -0.91 -4.74
N CYS A 61 -8.11 0.00 -5.53
CA CYS A 61 -7.47 1.28 -5.86
C CYS A 61 -5.99 1.10 -6.26
N VAL A 62 -5.13 1.95 -5.72
CA VAL A 62 -3.68 1.89 -5.95
C VAL A 62 -2.99 0.72 -5.26
N GLY A 63 -3.65 0.08 -4.29
CA GLY A 63 -3.13 -1.09 -3.57
C GLY A 63 -3.43 -2.43 -4.24
N GLY A 64 -4.30 -2.47 -5.25
CA GLY A 64 -4.68 -3.68 -5.97
C GLY A 64 -3.79 -4.00 -7.16
N SER A 65 -4.12 -5.08 -7.88
CA SER A 65 -3.53 -5.44 -9.16
C SER A 65 -4.51 -5.24 -10.31
N ILE A 66 -4.01 -5.14 -11.54
CA ILE A 66 -4.83 -5.06 -12.74
C ILE A 66 -4.53 -6.23 -13.67
N GLU A 67 -5.55 -6.79 -14.25
CA GLU A 67 -5.40 -7.78 -15.31
C GLU A 67 -5.05 -7.07 -16.63
N PHE A 68 -4.04 -7.57 -17.33
CA PHE A 68 -3.62 -7.12 -18.64
C PHE A 68 -3.13 -8.30 -19.48
N ASN A 69 -3.90 -8.68 -20.46
CA ASN A 69 -3.59 -9.82 -21.35
C ASN A 69 -3.33 -11.15 -20.60
N GLY A 70 -4.07 -11.39 -19.53
CA GLY A 70 -3.90 -12.57 -18.66
C GLY A 70 -2.80 -12.45 -17.63
N TYR A 71 -2.09 -11.33 -17.56
CA TYR A 71 -1.11 -11.02 -16.53
C TYR A 71 -1.73 -10.13 -15.45
N TRP A 72 -1.43 -10.40 -14.19
CA TRP A 72 -1.83 -9.53 -13.08
C TRP A 72 -0.71 -8.57 -12.74
N LEU A 73 -0.85 -7.35 -13.23
CA LEU A 73 0.16 -6.31 -13.05
C LEU A 73 -0.07 -5.55 -11.75
N PRO A 74 0.99 -5.23 -11.01
CA PRO A 74 0.90 -4.33 -9.87
C PRO A 74 0.40 -2.95 -10.31
N TRP A 75 -0.53 -2.34 -9.56
CA TRP A 75 -1.05 -1.03 -9.94
C TRP A 75 -0.08 0.09 -9.63
N ALA A 76 0.16 0.39 -8.37
CA ALA A 76 1.00 1.52 -7.99
C ALA A 76 1.92 1.26 -6.79
N ARG A 77 1.55 0.32 -5.92
CA ARG A 77 2.28 0.06 -4.67
C ARG A 77 3.19 -1.15 -4.78
N ASN A 78 4.25 -1.02 -5.56
CA ASN A 78 5.19 -2.13 -5.66
C ASN A 78 6.30 -2.07 -4.65
N TRP A 79 6.50 -0.93 -4.02
CA TRP A 79 7.72 -0.66 -3.30
C TRP A 79 7.56 -0.58 -1.79
N GLU A 80 6.45 -0.06 -1.31
CA GLU A 80 6.25 0.18 0.11
C GLU A 80 6.10 -1.08 0.95
N THR A 81 5.68 -2.17 0.32
CA THR A 81 5.67 -3.48 0.96
C THR A 81 7.07 -4.09 1.08
N GLY A 82 8.11 -3.40 0.57
CA GLY A 82 9.47 -3.92 0.49
C GLY A 82 9.64 -5.04 -0.54
N TYR A 83 8.57 -5.52 -1.15
CA TYR A 83 8.51 -6.69 -2.03
C TYR A 83 7.57 -6.47 -3.21
N GLY A 84 7.76 -5.45 -3.87
CA GLY A 84 7.48 -5.16 -5.25
C GLY A 84 6.12 -5.42 -5.85
N ASN A 85 5.37 -6.43 -5.61
CA ASN A 85 4.20 -6.71 -6.44
C ASN A 85 2.89 -6.94 -5.71
N GLY A 86 2.91 -6.91 -4.41
CA GLY A 86 1.71 -7.31 -3.73
C GLY A 86 1.39 -8.80 -3.83
N ASP A 87 2.15 -9.57 -4.58
CA ASP A 87 2.09 -11.03 -4.58
C ASP A 87 2.61 -11.58 -3.25
N LEU A 88 3.35 -10.75 -2.53
CA LEU A 88 3.81 -10.99 -1.20
C LEU A 88 3.19 -9.99 -0.26
N PHE A 89 2.25 -10.45 0.47
CA PHE A 89 1.70 -9.72 1.59
C PHE A 89 2.65 -9.86 2.76
N LEU A 90 3.36 -8.79 3.07
CA LEU A 90 4.11 -8.70 4.31
C LEU A 90 3.12 -8.52 5.45
N LEU A 91 2.85 -9.60 6.13
CA LEU A 91 2.16 -9.57 7.40
C LEU A 91 3.22 -9.41 8.48
N MET A 92 3.19 -8.32 9.20
CA MET A 92 4.10 -8.08 10.30
C MET A 92 3.43 -8.36 11.62
N GLY A 93 4.14 -9.09 12.45
CA GLY A 93 3.73 -9.39 13.81
C GLY A 93 3.53 -10.89 14.07
N ARG A 94 4.16 -11.36 15.13
CA ARG A 94 3.92 -12.73 15.61
C ARG A 94 2.53 -12.93 16.18
N ASN A 95 1.84 -11.87 16.61
CA ASN A 95 0.60 -11.96 17.37
C ASN A 95 -0.52 -11.03 16.88
N GLU A 96 -0.27 -10.05 16.00
CA GLU A 96 -1.24 -9.00 15.67
C GLU A 96 -1.20 -8.69 14.17
N LEU A 97 -1.66 -9.66 13.38
CA LEU A 97 -1.82 -9.49 11.94
C LEU A 97 -3.20 -8.89 11.69
N TYR A 98 -3.28 -7.59 11.62
CA TYR A 98 -4.56 -6.89 11.46
C TYR A 98 -5.25 -7.24 10.15
N GLY A 99 -4.51 -7.55 9.09
CA GLY A 99 -5.08 -8.06 7.85
C GLY A 99 -5.80 -9.40 8.03
N ILE A 100 -5.22 -10.34 8.80
CA ILE A 100 -5.84 -11.62 9.15
C ILE A 100 -7.03 -11.42 10.08
N GLU A 101 -6.87 -10.56 11.11
CA GLU A 101 -7.98 -10.23 12.01
C GLU A 101 -9.15 -9.58 11.27
N ALA A 102 -8.86 -8.67 10.33
CA ALA A 102 -9.86 -8.06 9.46
C ALA A 102 -10.62 -9.12 8.65
N ALA A 103 -9.89 -10.06 8.03
CA ALA A 103 -10.49 -11.16 7.27
C ALA A 103 -11.37 -12.04 8.15
N ARG A 104 -10.88 -12.44 9.33
CA ARG A 104 -11.63 -13.23 10.30
C ARG A 104 -12.91 -12.52 10.76
N ARG A 105 -12.82 -11.26 11.12
CA ARG A 105 -13.98 -10.45 11.56
C ARG A 105 -14.99 -10.25 10.45
N ALA A 106 -14.55 -9.87 9.28
CA ALA A 106 -15.41 -9.74 8.11
C ALA A 106 -15.98 -11.08 7.64
N GLY A 107 -15.29 -12.19 7.90
CA GLY A 107 -15.57 -13.48 7.29
C GLY A 107 -15.18 -13.51 5.82
N ALA A 108 -14.13 -12.77 5.47
CA ALA A 108 -13.53 -12.78 4.14
C ALA A 108 -12.60 -14.00 4.01
N GLU A 109 -12.78 -14.75 2.94
CA GLU A 109 -11.97 -15.93 2.64
C GLU A 109 -10.68 -15.48 1.92
N VAL A 110 -9.70 -14.98 2.70
CA VAL A 110 -8.37 -14.65 2.19
C VAL A 110 -7.50 -15.89 2.34
N GLU A 111 -7.09 -16.46 1.22
CA GLU A 111 -6.20 -17.61 1.19
C GLU A 111 -4.75 -17.15 1.17
N LEU A 112 -4.00 -17.53 2.19
CA LEU A 112 -2.59 -17.18 2.37
C LEU A 112 -1.76 -18.47 2.41
N ALA A 113 -0.68 -18.51 1.64
CA ALA A 113 0.35 -19.54 1.73
C ALA A 113 1.66 -18.91 2.19
N ARG A 114 2.32 -19.52 3.17
CA ARG A 114 3.65 -19.08 3.60
C ARG A 114 4.62 -19.16 2.43
N GLN A 115 5.45 -18.14 2.29
CA GLN A 115 6.44 -18.04 1.24
C GLN A 115 7.81 -17.73 1.84
N ASP A 116 8.77 -18.58 1.56
CA ASP A 116 10.17 -18.29 1.85
C ASP A 116 10.69 -17.36 0.76
N MET A 117 11.23 -16.22 1.17
CA MET A 117 11.78 -15.25 0.22
C MET A 117 13.27 -15.09 0.36
N SER A 118 13.94 -15.12 -0.78
CA SER A 118 15.31 -14.66 -0.87
C SER A 118 15.37 -13.24 -1.44
N MET A 119 16.25 -12.40 -0.91
CA MET A 119 16.55 -11.10 -1.47
C MET A 119 18.03 -11.03 -1.83
N ARG A 120 18.31 -10.48 -3.02
CA ARG A 120 19.67 -10.13 -3.43
C ARG A 120 19.81 -8.62 -3.37
N VAL A 121 20.90 -8.16 -2.77
CA VAL A 121 21.20 -6.74 -2.74
C VAL A 121 22.41 -6.45 -3.60
N HIS A 122 22.20 -5.61 -4.60
CA HIS A 122 23.24 -5.13 -5.49
C HIS A 122 23.71 -3.77 -4.99
N LEU A 123 24.93 -3.69 -4.49
CA LEU A 123 25.55 -2.43 -4.07
C LEU A 123 26.36 -1.85 -5.22
N THR A 124 26.03 -0.63 -5.62
CA THR A 124 26.76 0.13 -6.64
C THR A 124 27.54 1.28 -5.98
N PRO A 125 28.60 1.85 -6.62
CA PRO A 125 28.95 1.73 -8.03
C PRO A 125 29.65 0.43 -8.44
N ASP A 126 30.11 -0.38 -7.48
CA ASP A 126 31.00 -1.52 -7.78
C ASP A 126 30.26 -2.72 -8.36
N GLY A 127 28.92 -2.66 -8.49
CA GLY A 127 28.11 -3.76 -9.00
C GLY A 127 28.24 -5.06 -8.16
N ARG A 128 28.73 -4.94 -6.92
CA ARG A 128 28.91 -6.10 -6.05
C ARG A 128 27.55 -6.67 -5.69
N GLU A 129 27.30 -7.87 -6.15
CA GLU A 129 26.18 -8.68 -5.72
C GLU A 129 26.49 -9.24 -4.34
N VAL A 130 25.68 -8.92 -3.37
CA VAL A 130 25.64 -9.62 -2.10
C VAL A 130 24.59 -10.71 -2.24
N GLY A 131 24.99 -11.96 -2.24
CA GLY A 131 24.21 -13.16 -2.61
C GLY A 131 22.85 -13.30 -1.97
N PRO A 132 22.07 -14.34 -2.29
CA PRO A 132 20.70 -14.43 -1.79
C PRO A 132 20.72 -14.42 -0.27
N VAL A 133 20.00 -13.47 0.31
CA VAL A 133 19.79 -13.39 1.75
C VAL A 133 18.35 -13.76 1.99
N ILE A 134 18.11 -14.84 2.71
CA ILE A 134 16.78 -15.20 3.19
C ILE A 134 16.46 -14.24 4.33
N LEU A 135 15.56 -13.28 4.10
CA LEU A 135 15.28 -12.26 5.08
C LEU A 135 14.25 -12.68 6.13
N TYR A 136 13.49 -13.75 5.90
CA TYR A 136 12.25 -13.95 6.62
C TYR A 136 11.89 -15.41 6.91
N ASP A 137 12.85 -16.31 7.04
CA ASP A 137 12.53 -17.64 7.55
C ASP A 137 12.73 -17.73 9.07
N ASP A 138 12.09 -18.75 9.69
CA ASP A 138 12.38 -19.13 11.07
C ASP A 138 13.88 -19.33 11.16
N GLN A 139 14.51 -18.34 11.69
CA GLN A 139 15.90 -17.99 11.70
C GLN A 139 16.73 -19.20 12.09
N ASP A 140 17.15 -19.96 11.09
CA ASP A 140 18.25 -20.85 11.35
C ASP A 140 19.51 -20.03 11.56
N ASP A 141 20.39 -20.53 12.42
CA ASP A 141 21.62 -19.83 12.80
C ASP A 141 22.52 -19.53 11.60
N GLU A 142 22.43 -20.31 10.53
CA GLU A 142 23.21 -20.12 9.31
C GLU A 142 22.70 -18.93 8.49
N SER A 143 21.42 -18.77 8.34
CA SER A 143 20.78 -17.62 7.66
C SER A 143 21.10 -16.30 8.38
N VAL A 144 21.02 -16.29 9.72
CA VAL A 144 21.40 -15.13 10.53
C VAL A 144 22.88 -14.80 10.37
N LEU A 145 23.74 -15.82 10.39
CA LEU A 145 25.18 -15.65 10.20
C LEU A 145 25.50 -15.07 8.82
N ARG A 146 24.90 -15.60 7.76
CA ARG A 146 25.10 -15.12 6.39
C ARG A 146 24.59 -13.70 6.22
N PHE A 147 23.44 -13.39 6.74
CA PHE A 147 22.89 -12.03 6.73
C PHE A 147 23.84 -11.03 7.40
N GLY A 148 24.31 -11.32 8.61
CA GLY A 148 25.24 -10.46 9.32
C GLY A 148 26.60 -10.31 8.62
N THR A 149 27.17 -11.39 8.13
CA THR A 149 28.53 -11.39 7.58
C THR A 149 28.58 -10.97 6.11
N GLU A 150 27.68 -11.47 5.28
CA GLU A 150 27.71 -11.24 3.84
C GLU A 150 26.99 -9.95 3.45
N PHE A 151 25.82 -9.70 4.05
CA PHE A 151 25.01 -8.52 3.73
C PHE A 151 25.42 -7.28 4.52
N LEU A 152 25.52 -7.37 5.86
CA LEU A 152 25.90 -6.25 6.70
C LEU A 152 27.43 -6.03 6.74
N GLY A 153 28.20 -6.99 6.27
CA GLY A 153 29.66 -6.94 6.30
C GLY A 153 30.26 -7.02 7.71
N MET A 154 29.52 -7.57 8.66
CA MET A 154 29.88 -7.59 10.07
C MET A 154 30.86 -8.74 10.36
N PRO A 155 31.92 -8.52 11.17
CA PRO A 155 32.74 -9.61 11.68
C PRO A 155 31.92 -10.63 12.47
N LYS A 156 32.10 -11.92 12.21
CA LYS A 156 31.36 -12.99 12.89
C LYS A 156 31.38 -12.85 14.43
N ALA A 157 32.50 -12.42 14.99
CA ALA A 157 32.67 -12.25 16.45
C ALA A 157 31.77 -11.14 17.05
N MET A 158 31.12 -10.32 16.22
CA MET A 158 30.25 -9.24 16.65
C MET A 158 28.77 -9.54 16.50
N LEU A 159 28.39 -10.68 15.94
CA LEU A 159 26.99 -11.01 15.66
C LEU A 159 26.16 -11.12 16.95
N ASP A 160 26.67 -11.78 18.00
CA ASP A 160 25.95 -11.89 19.27
C ASP A 160 25.68 -10.49 19.87
N ARG A 161 26.67 -9.61 19.77
CA ARG A 161 26.56 -8.24 20.26
C ARG A 161 25.56 -7.41 19.42
N PHE A 162 25.54 -7.63 18.11
CA PHE A 162 24.55 -7.02 17.22
C PHE A 162 23.12 -7.49 17.55
N GLN A 163 22.93 -8.79 17.75
CA GLN A 163 21.61 -9.34 18.15
C GLN A 163 21.16 -8.77 19.51
N GLU A 164 22.09 -8.63 20.46
CA GLU A 164 21.78 -8.00 21.74
C GLU A 164 21.28 -6.54 21.54
N GLU A 165 21.95 -5.74 20.70
CA GLU A 165 21.52 -4.36 20.44
C GLU A 165 20.19 -4.31 19.68
N MET A 166 19.95 -5.22 18.72
CA MET A 166 18.64 -5.33 18.06
C MET A 166 17.53 -5.69 19.06
N GLY A 167 17.81 -6.59 19.99
CA GLY A 167 16.88 -6.93 21.08
C GLY A 167 16.58 -5.74 22.01
N LYS A 168 17.59 -4.95 22.37
CA LYS A 168 17.42 -3.70 23.13
C LYS A 168 16.57 -2.70 22.35
N LEU A 169 16.87 -2.52 21.07
CA LEU A 169 16.13 -1.61 20.20
C LEU A 169 14.65 -2.02 20.10
N ALA A 170 14.38 -3.31 19.94
CA ALA A 170 13.03 -3.86 19.94
C ALA A 170 12.27 -3.67 21.26
N SER A 171 12.98 -3.56 22.38
CA SER A 171 12.38 -3.45 23.73
C SER A 171 11.93 -2.03 24.09
N PHE A 172 12.28 -1.01 23.29
CA PHE A 172 11.86 0.36 23.58
C PHE A 172 10.35 0.52 23.48
N ASP A 173 9.78 1.30 24.40
CA ASP A 173 8.41 1.76 24.25
C ASP A 173 8.28 2.69 23.04
N SER A 174 7.29 2.43 22.19
CA SER A 174 7.13 3.14 20.93
C SER A 174 6.74 4.60 21.13
N ASP A 175 5.86 4.88 22.09
CA ASP A 175 5.34 6.22 22.33
C ASP A 175 6.37 7.08 23.05
N GLU A 176 7.07 6.49 24.06
CA GLU A 176 8.12 7.20 24.79
C GLU A 176 9.33 7.56 23.92
N THR A 177 9.62 6.76 22.90
CA THR A 177 10.80 6.94 22.03
C THR A 177 10.46 7.38 20.60
N ILE A 178 9.21 7.81 20.35
CA ILE A 178 8.76 8.23 19.02
C ILE A 178 9.56 9.43 18.48
N ASP A 179 9.97 10.34 19.33
CA ASP A 179 10.74 11.52 18.97
C ASP A 179 12.27 11.32 19.01
N LEU A 180 12.74 10.17 19.49
CA LEU A 180 14.16 9.82 19.46
C LEU A 180 14.55 9.36 18.07
N THR A 181 15.63 9.93 17.50
CA THR A 181 16.14 9.56 16.18
C THR A 181 17.30 8.56 16.26
N PHE A 182 17.63 7.94 15.13
CA PHE A 182 18.81 7.10 15.00
C PHE A 182 20.10 7.92 15.15
N ASP A 183 20.15 9.18 14.69
CA ASP A 183 21.30 10.06 14.90
C ASP A 183 21.55 10.35 16.38
N GLU A 184 20.53 10.34 17.21
CA GLU A 184 20.62 10.53 18.66
C GLU A 184 20.86 9.21 19.42
N TYR A 185 20.42 8.08 18.87
CA TYR A 185 20.52 6.76 19.50
C TYR A 185 21.83 6.03 19.16
N LEU A 186 22.17 5.93 17.88
CA LEU A 186 23.32 5.13 17.41
C LEU A 186 24.64 5.52 18.06
N PRO A 187 24.98 6.82 18.32
CA PRO A 187 26.21 7.20 19.00
C PRO A 187 26.37 6.60 20.42
N ARG A 188 25.30 6.06 21.02
CA ARG A 188 25.32 5.39 22.32
C ARG A 188 25.89 3.97 22.25
N ILE A 189 25.96 3.39 21.04
CA ILE A 189 26.56 2.08 20.76
C ILE A 189 28.04 2.28 20.50
N PRO A 190 28.97 1.66 21.27
CA PRO A 190 30.41 1.88 21.10
C PRO A 190 30.94 1.37 19.76
N GLU A 191 30.45 0.21 19.30
CA GLU A 191 30.95 -0.49 18.13
C GLU A 191 30.45 0.16 16.84
N VAL A 192 31.38 0.64 16.01
CA VAL A 192 31.05 1.34 14.76
C VAL A 192 30.38 0.43 13.76
N GLU A 193 30.81 -0.83 13.68
CA GLU A 193 30.28 -1.83 12.79
C GLU A 193 28.81 -2.16 13.08
N ILE A 194 28.41 -2.16 14.36
CA ILE A 194 27.03 -2.37 14.79
C ILE A 194 26.16 -1.16 14.43
N ARG A 195 26.69 0.07 14.65
CA ARG A 195 25.98 1.30 14.24
C ARG A 195 25.71 1.31 12.74
N ASP A 196 26.75 1.02 11.95
CA ASP A 196 26.65 1.01 10.49
C ASP A 196 25.67 -0.06 10.00
N ALA A 197 25.67 -1.23 10.62
CA ALA A 197 24.73 -2.32 10.32
C ALA A 197 23.27 -1.91 10.59
N ILE A 198 22.98 -1.36 11.78
CA ILE A 198 21.63 -0.90 12.15
C ILE A 198 21.17 0.23 11.21
N SER A 199 22.03 1.21 10.96
CA SER A 199 21.74 2.31 10.03
C SER A 199 21.48 1.78 8.62
N THR A 200 22.27 0.80 8.16
CA THR A 200 22.08 0.15 6.86
C THR A 200 20.72 -0.53 6.76
N LEU A 201 20.34 -1.30 7.77
CA LEU A 201 19.05 -1.98 7.79
C LEU A 201 17.89 -0.99 7.70
N ALA A 202 17.87 0.03 8.55
CA ALA A 202 16.80 1.02 8.55
C ALA A 202 16.72 1.76 7.21
N THR A 203 17.86 2.18 6.65
CA THR A 203 17.90 2.87 5.36
C THR A 203 17.44 1.97 4.21
N VAL A 204 17.88 0.71 4.20
CA VAL A 204 17.49 -0.27 3.17
C VAL A 204 16.01 -0.61 3.26
N GLN A 205 15.46 -0.70 4.47
CA GLN A 205 14.04 -1.02 4.66
C GLN A 205 13.11 0.16 4.38
N TRP A 206 13.46 1.36 4.84
CA TRP A 206 12.53 2.49 4.86
C TRP A 206 12.92 3.65 3.96
N SER A 207 14.14 3.66 3.42
CA SER A 207 14.66 4.76 2.59
C SER A 207 14.56 6.14 3.28
N ILE A 208 14.81 6.17 4.61
CA ILE A 208 14.71 7.35 5.44
C ILE A 208 16.08 7.66 6.05
N PRO A 209 16.53 8.92 6.07
CA PRO A 209 17.75 9.29 6.74
C PRO A 209 17.68 8.99 8.24
N SER A 210 18.82 8.63 8.85
CA SER A 210 18.89 8.30 10.28
C SER A 210 18.42 9.44 11.21
N GLY A 211 18.62 10.69 10.80
CA GLY A 211 18.12 11.86 11.51
C GLY A 211 16.59 12.04 11.50
N GLU A 212 15.90 11.33 10.63
CA GLU A 212 14.43 11.30 10.55
C GLU A 212 13.84 9.94 10.92
N THR A 213 14.68 8.91 11.08
CA THR A 213 14.21 7.57 11.48
C THR A 213 13.87 7.56 12.96
N SER A 214 12.58 7.36 13.29
CA SER A 214 12.11 7.27 14.67
C SER A 214 12.50 5.93 15.30
N VAL A 215 13.19 5.97 16.43
CA VAL A 215 13.55 4.77 17.23
C VAL A 215 12.29 4.03 17.68
N GLY A 216 11.27 4.74 18.17
CA GLY A 216 10.03 4.13 18.66
C GLY A 216 9.27 3.40 17.55
N ARG A 217 9.17 3.98 16.36
CA ARG A 217 8.52 3.32 15.22
C ARG A 217 9.33 2.13 14.72
N TYR A 218 10.66 2.22 14.74
CA TYR A 218 11.51 1.09 14.39
C TYR A 218 11.45 -0.03 15.43
N ALA A 219 11.34 0.30 16.71
CA ALA A 219 11.12 -0.66 17.77
C ALA A 219 9.80 -1.42 17.60
N ALA A 220 8.71 -0.72 17.27
CA ALA A 220 7.44 -1.35 16.95
C ALA A 220 7.56 -2.31 15.76
N PHE A 221 8.26 -1.89 14.70
CA PHE A 221 8.57 -2.72 13.55
C PHE A 221 9.32 -4.00 13.94
N LEU A 222 10.37 -3.89 14.73
CA LEU A 222 11.16 -5.06 15.15
C LEU A 222 10.35 -6.04 15.99
N ARG A 223 9.46 -5.54 16.88
CA ARG A 223 8.58 -6.40 17.70
C ARG A 223 7.57 -7.15 16.84
N GLY A 224 7.10 -6.53 15.79
CA GLY A 224 6.16 -7.14 14.86
C GLY A 224 6.72 -8.40 14.21
N GLY A 225 8.03 -8.43 13.95
CA GLY A 225 8.63 -9.44 13.10
C GLY A 225 8.16 -9.31 11.65
N VAL A 226 8.75 -10.07 10.75
CA VAL A 226 8.34 -10.04 9.33
C VAL A 226 8.14 -11.47 8.86
N THR A 227 6.96 -11.74 8.33
CA THR A 227 6.63 -13.03 7.73
C THR A 227 6.09 -12.79 6.32
N SER A 228 6.59 -13.51 5.34
CA SER A 228 6.16 -13.41 3.96
C SER A 228 5.04 -14.41 3.67
N TRP A 229 3.98 -13.93 3.03
CA TRP A 229 2.85 -14.73 2.59
C TRP A 229 2.51 -14.39 1.15
N ARG A 230 2.16 -15.37 0.37
CA ARG A 230 1.56 -15.16 -0.95
C ARG A 230 0.05 -15.25 -0.83
N LEU A 231 -0.63 -14.48 -1.65
CA LEU A 231 -2.06 -14.58 -1.85
C LEU A 231 -2.35 -15.69 -2.87
N ASN A 232 -3.41 -16.44 -2.65
CA ASN A 232 -3.79 -17.56 -3.50
C ASN A 232 -5.30 -17.55 -3.77
N ASP A 233 -5.85 -16.42 -4.19
CA ASP A 233 -7.27 -16.33 -4.50
C ASP A 233 -7.62 -17.19 -5.75
N PRO A 234 -8.74 -17.92 -5.75
CA PRO A 234 -9.10 -18.80 -6.85
C PRO A 234 -9.47 -18.06 -8.15
N GLU A 235 -9.85 -16.78 -8.07
CA GLU A 235 -10.41 -16.03 -9.20
C GLU A 235 -9.45 -14.96 -9.73
N VAL A 236 -8.67 -14.34 -8.84
CA VAL A 236 -7.83 -13.18 -9.18
C VAL A 236 -6.38 -13.37 -8.70
N GLY A 237 -5.44 -12.71 -9.36
CA GLY A 237 -4.03 -12.75 -9.01
C GLY A 237 -3.55 -11.46 -8.33
N GLY A 238 -2.35 -11.51 -7.77
CA GLY A 238 -1.69 -10.41 -7.10
C GLY A 238 -2.46 -9.87 -5.91
N MET A 239 -2.26 -8.60 -5.59
CA MET A 239 -2.95 -7.93 -4.47
C MET A 239 -4.48 -7.87 -4.64
N GLN A 240 -5.01 -8.18 -5.81
CA GLN A 240 -6.45 -8.29 -5.98
C GLN A 240 -7.02 -9.45 -5.15
N GLY A 241 -6.23 -10.51 -4.91
CA GLY A 241 -6.56 -11.61 -4.01
C GLY A 241 -6.75 -11.20 -2.54
N LEU A 242 -6.24 -10.02 -2.14
CA LEU A 242 -6.54 -9.45 -0.82
C LEU A 242 -7.82 -8.61 -0.84
N MET A 243 -8.12 -7.94 -1.94
CA MET A 243 -9.21 -6.95 -2.03
C MET A 243 -10.56 -7.59 -2.32
N GLU A 244 -10.63 -8.48 -3.31
CA GLU A 244 -11.89 -9.11 -3.75
C GLU A 244 -12.59 -9.94 -2.68
N PRO A 245 -11.92 -10.69 -1.79
CA PRO A 245 -12.61 -11.39 -0.71
C PRO A 245 -13.48 -10.46 0.15
N PHE A 246 -13.01 -9.27 0.48
CA PHE A 246 -13.80 -8.29 1.24
C PHE A 246 -14.95 -7.72 0.40
N ALA A 247 -14.73 -7.45 -0.87
CA ALA A 247 -15.78 -7.00 -1.78
C ALA A 247 -16.88 -8.06 -1.95
N ARG A 248 -16.51 -9.34 -2.01
CA ARG A 248 -17.48 -10.47 -2.02
C ARG A 248 -18.33 -10.50 -0.73
N VAL A 249 -17.71 -10.25 0.43
CA VAL A 249 -18.44 -10.15 1.71
C VAL A 249 -19.41 -8.98 1.71
N ILE A 250 -19.00 -7.79 1.30
CA ILE A 250 -19.88 -6.61 1.22
C ILE A 250 -21.14 -6.96 0.40
N ARG A 251 -20.97 -7.51 -0.80
CA ARG A 251 -22.06 -7.89 -1.69
C ARG A 251 -22.93 -9.00 -1.10
N LYS A 252 -22.32 -10.01 -0.46
CA LYS A 252 -23.01 -11.13 0.18
C LYS A 252 -23.99 -10.69 1.27
N TYR A 253 -23.63 -9.66 2.02
CA TYR A 253 -24.47 -9.12 3.10
C TYR A 253 -25.32 -7.92 2.68
N GLY A 254 -25.48 -7.67 1.38
CA GLY A 254 -26.37 -6.65 0.83
C GLY A 254 -25.82 -5.24 0.82
N GLY A 255 -24.52 -5.06 1.07
CA GLY A 255 -23.82 -3.79 0.85
C GLY A 255 -23.66 -3.49 -0.64
N GLU A 256 -23.64 -2.23 -0.99
CA GLU A 256 -23.55 -1.76 -2.36
C GLU A 256 -22.12 -1.24 -2.66
N ILE A 257 -21.57 -1.59 -3.83
CA ILE A 257 -20.28 -1.06 -4.31
C ILE A 257 -20.53 -0.40 -5.66
N LEU A 258 -20.39 0.91 -5.72
CA LEU A 258 -20.56 1.72 -6.93
C LEU A 258 -19.18 2.05 -7.51
N LEU A 259 -18.79 1.35 -8.56
CA LEU A 259 -17.55 1.60 -9.31
C LEU A 259 -17.77 2.66 -10.38
N GLY A 260 -16.69 3.36 -10.78
CA GLY A 260 -16.74 4.46 -11.73
C GLY A 260 -17.57 5.64 -11.24
N ARG A 261 -17.53 5.89 -9.93
CA ARG A 261 -18.25 6.97 -9.23
C ARG A 261 -17.24 7.84 -8.50
N HIS A 262 -17.20 9.10 -8.86
CA HIS A 262 -16.31 10.07 -8.25
C HIS A 262 -17.02 10.80 -7.12
N CYS A 263 -16.50 10.71 -5.90
CA CYS A 263 -16.97 11.54 -4.80
C CYS A 263 -16.49 12.98 -5.02
N LEU A 264 -17.43 13.91 -5.10
CA LEU A 264 -17.16 15.33 -5.28
C LEU A 264 -17.02 16.05 -3.94
N GLU A 265 -17.81 15.61 -2.94
CA GLU A 265 -17.90 16.28 -1.65
C GLU A 265 -18.35 15.30 -0.57
N ILE A 266 -17.79 15.42 0.63
CA ILE A 266 -18.31 14.89 1.88
C ILE A 266 -19.06 16.04 2.55
N VAL A 267 -20.37 15.93 2.64
CA VAL A 267 -21.24 17.00 3.15
C VAL A 267 -21.16 17.07 4.67
N VAL A 268 -20.76 18.22 5.19
CA VAL A 268 -20.69 18.49 6.64
C VAL A 268 -21.70 19.60 6.98
N ALA A 269 -22.52 19.35 7.97
CA ALA A 269 -23.49 20.32 8.51
C ALA A 269 -23.41 20.32 10.04
N ASP A 270 -23.37 21.50 10.66
CA ASP A 270 -23.31 21.67 12.12
C ASP A 270 -22.17 20.85 12.80
N GLY A 271 -21.01 20.69 12.13
CA GLY A 271 -19.86 19.96 12.64
C GLY A 271 -19.95 18.43 12.53
N ALA A 272 -20.95 17.90 11.84
CA ALA A 272 -21.13 16.46 11.60
C ALA A 272 -21.31 16.14 10.11
N VAL A 273 -20.90 14.96 9.68
CA VAL A 273 -21.19 14.50 8.31
C VAL A 273 -22.69 14.23 8.16
N SER A 274 -23.21 14.50 6.97
CA SER A 274 -24.61 14.20 6.60
C SER A 274 -24.73 13.34 5.35
N GLY A 275 -23.64 13.13 4.61
CA GLY A 275 -23.62 12.31 3.41
C GLY A 275 -22.49 12.65 2.46
N VAL A 276 -22.65 12.25 1.21
CA VAL A 276 -21.68 12.49 0.13
C VAL A 276 -22.41 12.91 -1.16
N VAL A 277 -21.73 13.69 -1.98
CA VAL A 277 -22.12 14.03 -3.35
C VAL A 277 -21.23 13.26 -4.32
N VAL A 278 -21.85 12.52 -5.22
CA VAL A 278 -21.16 11.57 -6.11
C VAL A 278 -21.54 11.84 -7.56
N GLN A 279 -20.56 11.82 -8.44
CA GLN A 279 -20.74 11.97 -9.89
C GLN A 279 -20.43 10.66 -10.62
N ASP A 280 -21.24 10.28 -11.57
CA ASP A 280 -20.99 9.14 -12.43
C ASP A 280 -20.24 9.51 -13.72
N LYS A 281 -19.89 8.48 -14.52
CA LYS A 281 -19.17 8.67 -15.79
C LYS A 281 -19.95 9.48 -16.83
N THR A 282 -21.25 9.68 -16.65
CA THR A 282 -22.13 10.50 -17.52
C THR A 282 -22.34 11.89 -16.97
N ALA A 283 -21.57 12.27 -15.95
CA ALA A 283 -21.66 13.55 -15.24
C ALA A 283 -22.99 13.76 -14.45
N ILE A 284 -23.76 12.68 -14.21
CA ILE A 284 -24.92 12.77 -13.34
C ILE A 284 -24.47 12.76 -11.89
N VAL A 285 -24.95 13.74 -11.14
CA VAL A 285 -24.65 13.94 -9.72
C VAL A 285 -25.79 13.37 -8.86
N THR A 286 -25.42 12.61 -7.83
CA THR A 286 -26.37 11.98 -6.89
C THR A 286 -25.89 12.23 -5.47
N GLU A 287 -26.81 12.58 -4.57
CA GLU A 287 -26.55 12.66 -3.15
C GLU A 287 -26.92 11.36 -2.45
N PHE A 288 -26.07 10.93 -1.52
CA PHE A 288 -26.33 9.82 -0.60
C PHE A 288 -26.17 10.33 0.84
N ARG A 289 -27.05 9.89 1.74
CA ARG A 289 -27.07 10.34 3.13
C ARG A 289 -26.54 9.29 4.10
N SER A 290 -25.73 9.75 5.05
CA SER A 290 -25.25 8.96 6.18
C SER A 290 -24.70 9.88 7.26
N ASP A 291 -24.87 9.48 8.51
CA ASP A 291 -24.24 10.13 9.66
C ASP A 291 -22.82 9.56 9.94
N ASN A 292 -22.35 8.63 9.11
CA ASN A 292 -21.01 8.04 9.18
C ASN A 292 -20.42 7.95 7.78
N VAL A 293 -19.30 8.63 7.56
CA VAL A 293 -18.53 8.59 6.32
C VAL A 293 -17.11 8.13 6.62
N ILE A 294 -16.68 7.09 5.93
CA ILE A 294 -15.32 6.54 6.03
C ILE A 294 -14.55 6.96 4.79
N CYS A 295 -13.53 7.80 4.98
CA CYS A 295 -12.66 8.28 3.90
C CYS A 295 -11.41 7.42 3.82
N ASN A 296 -11.27 6.68 2.72
CA ASN A 296 -10.09 5.87 2.41
C ASN A 296 -9.19 6.54 1.34
N HIS A 297 -9.16 7.85 1.33
CA HIS A 297 -8.24 8.65 0.52
C HIS A 297 -6.93 8.89 1.26
N LEU A 298 -5.89 9.30 0.52
CA LEU A 298 -4.67 9.78 1.13
C LEU A 298 -4.97 11.00 2.00
N TYR A 299 -4.25 11.12 3.11
CA TYR A 299 -4.56 12.08 4.16
C TYR A 299 -4.75 13.52 3.64
N TRP A 300 -3.89 13.99 2.74
CA TRP A 300 -4.00 15.33 2.15
C TRP A 300 -5.12 15.47 1.12
N GLN A 301 -5.59 14.37 0.53
CA GLN A 301 -6.69 14.38 -0.43
C GLN A 301 -8.07 14.54 0.25
N LEU A 302 -8.12 14.40 1.57
CA LEU A 302 -9.32 14.69 2.32
C LEU A 302 -9.84 16.12 2.04
N PHE A 303 -8.92 17.08 1.88
CA PHE A 303 -9.25 18.48 1.65
C PHE A 303 -9.74 18.79 0.23
N ASP A 304 -9.68 17.82 -0.67
CA ASP A 304 -10.36 17.89 -1.96
C ASP A 304 -11.87 17.60 -1.84
N LEU A 305 -12.28 16.99 -0.70
CA LEU A 305 -13.66 16.54 -0.44
C LEU A 305 -14.34 17.28 0.70
N VAL A 306 -13.57 17.92 1.58
CA VAL A 306 -14.08 18.61 2.79
C VAL A 306 -13.29 19.90 2.96
N ASP A 307 -13.98 21.00 3.34
CA ASP A 307 -13.33 22.28 3.60
C ASP A 307 -12.29 22.16 4.73
N GLU A 308 -11.02 22.47 4.42
CA GLU A 308 -9.92 22.39 5.38
C GLU A 308 -10.09 23.29 6.60
N SER A 309 -10.89 24.35 6.49
CA SER A 309 -11.18 25.27 7.62
C SER A 309 -11.95 24.63 8.77
N LEU A 310 -12.54 23.46 8.55
CA LEU A 310 -13.23 22.68 9.59
C LEU A 310 -12.28 21.96 10.54
N PHE A 311 -11.01 21.83 10.15
CA PHE A 311 -10.00 21.07 10.90
C PHE A 311 -9.03 21.99 11.66
N PRO A 312 -8.39 21.49 12.72
CA PRO A 312 -7.30 22.22 13.38
C PRO A 312 -6.17 22.54 12.40
N GLU A 313 -5.59 23.73 12.51
CA GLU A 313 -4.47 24.16 11.64
C GLU A 313 -3.31 23.15 11.65
N GLU A 314 -2.98 22.61 12.82
CA GLU A 314 -1.92 21.60 12.95
C GLU A 314 -2.23 20.32 12.16
N PHE A 315 -3.49 19.87 12.13
CA PHE A 315 -3.91 18.72 11.35
C PHE A 315 -3.71 18.95 9.85
N VAL A 316 -4.13 20.12 9.36
CA VAL A 316 -3.95 20.50 7.94
C VAL A 316 -2.47 20.61 7.59
N ALA A 317 -1.68 21.31 8.43
CA ALA A 317 -0.25 21.48 8.21
C ALA A 317 0.49 20.13 8.16
N ASN A 318 0.13 19.19 9.03
CA ASN A 318 0.71 17.86 9.04
C ASN A 318 0.35 17.06 7.78
N ALA A 319 -0.88 17.13 7.30
CA ALA A 319 -1.28 16.50 6.04
C ALA A 319 -0.48 17.03 4.84
N ARG A 320 -0.30 18.36 4.75
CA ARG A 320 0.52 19.01 3.73
C ARG A 320 1.99 18.60 3.85
N LYS A 321 2.49 18.44 5.07
CA LYS A 321 3.85 17.94 5.32
C LYS A 321 4.00 16.50 4.79
N ILE A 322 3.08 15.59 5.11
CA ILE A 322 3.09 14.22 4.59
C ILE A 322 3.10 14.23 3.06
N GLN A 323 2.26 15.05 2.43
CA GLN A 323 2.22 15.20 0.98
C GLN A 323 3.60 15.57 0.41
N SER A 324 4.33 16.48 1.06
CA SER A 324 5.64 16.92 0.59
C SER A 324 6.75 15.87 0.70
N TYR A 325 6.54 14.82 1.51
CA TYR A 325 7.45 13.67 1.63
C TYR A 325 7.01 12.48 0.76
N SER A 326 5.78 12.50 0.23
CA SER A 326 5.26 11.41 -0.58
C SER A 326 5.79 11.49 -2.01
N GLY A 327 6.44 10.42 -2.44
CA GLY A 327 7.10 10.35 -3.73
C GLY A 327 6.33 9.57 -4.78
N ASP A 328 6.91 9.48 -5.96
CA ASP A 328 6.36 8.77 -7.11
C ASP A 328 6.79 7.31 -7.11
N THR A 329 6.01 6.47 -7.77
CA THR A 329 6.41 5.11 -8.12
C THR A 329 6.33 4.91 -9.63
N ALA A 330 7.37 4.34 -10.21
CA ALA A 330 7.40 3.94 -11.60
C ALA A 330 7.74 2.46 -11.73
N CYS A 331 7.12 1.79 -12.71
CA CYS A 331 7.34 0.38 -12.98
C CYS A 331 7.50 0.14 -14.48
N MET A 332 8.35 -0.83 -14.81
CA MET A 332 8.38 -1.49 -16.09
C MET A 332 7.89 -2.92 -15.88
N ASN A 333 6.77 -3.26 -16.50
CA ASN A 333 6.25 -4.62 -16.53
C ASN A 333 6.61 -5.27 -17.86
N ILE A 334 7.07 -6.50 -17.83
CA ILE A 334 7.58 -7.24 -18.99
C ILE A 334 6.94 -8.62 -18.98
N GLY A 335 6.12 -8.90 -19.97
CA GLY A 335 5.63 -10.26 -20.23
C GLY A 335 6.73 -11.09 -20.89
N LEU A 336 7.00 -12.26 -20.34
CA LEU A 336 7.99 -13.20 -20.85
C LEU A 336 7.31 -14.46 -21.37
N GLU A 337 7.70 -14.93 -22.56
CA GLU A 337 7.25 -16.23 -23.10
C GLU A 337 7.79 -17.43 -22.33
N ARG A 338 8.91 -17.27 -21.64
CA ARG A 338 9.56 -18.27 -20.80
C ARG A 338 10.49 -17.61 -19.80
N LEU A 339 10.95 -18.34 -18.80
CA LEU A 339 11.97 -17.84 -17.87
C LEU A 339 13.30 -17.63 -18.61
N PRO A 340 13.99 -16.51 -18.37
CA PRO A 340 15.34 -16.29 -18.88
C PRO A 340 16.34 -17.14 -18.10
N LYS A 341 17.42 -17.53 -18.75
CA LYS A 341 18.54 -18.24 -18.12
C LYS A 341 19.43 -17.26 -17.37
N ARG A 342 19.69 -17.53 -16.10
CA ARG A 342 20.63 -16.76 -15.32
C ARG A 342 22.07 -17.11 -15.71
N ARG A 343 22.96 -16.10 -15.76
CA ARG A 343 24.39 -16.31 -15.97
C ARG A 343 25.03 -16.91 -14.72
N GLY A 344 25.96 -17.84 -14.93
CA GLY A 344 26.92 -18.32 -13.93
C GLY A 344 26.56 -19.62 -13.24
N ASP A 345 25.36 -19.83 -12.80
CA ASP A 345 24.95 -21.04 -12.06
C ASP A 345 23.87 -21.87 -12.75
N GLY A 346 23.17 -21.29 -13.72
CA GLY A 346 22.09 -21.95 -14.46
C GLY A 346 20.88 -22.33 -13.60
N LEU A 347 20.85 -21.90 -12.33
CA LEU A 347 19.78 -22.22 -11.40
C LEU A 347 18.58 -21.29 -11.63
N VAL A 348 17.49 -21.91 -12.06
CA VAL A 348 16.20 -21.21 -12.25
C VAL A 348 15.59 -20.87 -10.89
N GLU A 349 15.79 -21.70 -9.88
CA GLU A 349 15.22 -21.57 -8.54
C GLU A 349 15.58 -20.25 -7.85
N ASP A 350 16.72 -19.70 -8.16
CA ASP A 350 17.21 -18.45 -7.63
C ASP A 350 16.53 -17.19 -8.27
N GLN A 351 15.72 -17.39 -9.30
CA GLN A 351 15.03 -16.30 -9.99
C GLN A 351 13.80 -15.78 -9.22
N ALA A 352 13.33 -16.52 -8.23
CA ALA A 352 12.29 -16.04 -7.31
C ALA A 352 12.78 -14.90 -6.39
N ALA A 353 14.11 -14.69 -6.32
CA ALA A 353 14.67 -13.67 -5.47
C ALA A 353 14.28 -12.26 -5.93
N TRP A 354 13.95 -11.41 -4.96
CA TRP A 354 13.89 -9.98 -5.15
C TRP A 354 15.30 -9.40 -5.28
N ASN A 355 15.57 -8.77 -6.42
CA ASN A 355 16.85 -8.13 -6.66
C ASN A 355 16.74 -6.63 -6.36
N ARG A 356 17.36 -6.18 -5.29
CA ARG A 356 17.35 -4.80 -4.85
C ARG A 356 18.65 -4.10 -5.26
N VAL A 357 18.51 -2.97 -5.94
CA VAL A 357 19.65 -2.15 -6.36
C VAL A 357 19.74 -0.92 -5.48
N VAL A 358 20.86 -0.77 -4.79
CA VAL A 358 21.19 0.39 -3.96
C VAL A 358 22.38 1.09 -4.57
N VAL A 359 22.27 2.36 -4.90
CA VAL A 359 23.27 3.10 -5.66
C VAL A 359 23.96 4.18 -4.83
N GLY A 360 25.28 4.22 -4.98
CA GLY A 360 26.14 5.25 -4.44
C GLY A 360 26.33 5.23 -2.92
N PRO A 361 27.31 5.99 -2.39
CA PRO A 361 27.55 6.07 -0.96
C PRO A 361 26.41 6.76 -0.20
N GLU A 362 25.63 7.61 -0.88
CA GLU A 362 24.49 8.32 -0.30
C GLU A 362 23.19 7.53 -0.43
N ARG A 363 23.21 6.34 -1.07
CA ARG A 363 22.06 5.46 -1.26
C ARG A 363 20.88 6.19 -1.91
N ASP A 364 21.18 6.94 -2.96
CA ASP A 364 20.30 7.95 -3.55
C ASP A 364 19.01 7.41 -4.17
N TYR A 365 18.88 6.12 -4.42
CA TYR A 365 17.63 5.56 -4.93
C TYR A 365 17.41 4.10 -4.59
N MET A 366 16.16 3.74 -4.56
CA MET A 366 15.68 2.38 -4.39
C MET A 366 15.01 1.88 -5.64
N SER A 367 15.59 0.84 -6.21
CA SER A 367 15.13 0.19 -7.40
C SER A 367 15.34 -1.31 -7.27
N GLY A 368 14.75 -2.10 -8.16
CA GLY A 368 15.00 -3.51 -8.20
C GLY A 368 14.12 -4.21 -9.23
N TRP A 369 14.31 -5.52 -9.33
CA TRP A 369 13.49 -6.37 -10.21
C TRP A 369 13.22 -7.73 -9.57
N TYR A 370 12.19 -8.39 -10.04
CA TYR A 370 11.79 -9.72 -9.63
C TYR A 370 10.83 -10.34 -10.66
N ILE A 371 10.54 -11.62 -10.50
CA ILE A 371 9.64 -12.38 -11.37
C ILE A 371 8.48 -12.91 -10.53
N PRO A 372 7.38 -12.13 -10.36
CA PRO A 372 6.28 -12.50 -9.49
C PRO A 372 5.66 -13.86 -9.79
N SER A 373 5.59 -14.26 -11.04
CA SER A 373 5.07 -15.57 -11.45
C SER A 373 5.88 -16.77 -10.96
N MET A 374 7.09 -16.56 -10.44
CA MET A 374 7.85 -17.60 -9.73
C MET A 374 7.32 -17.85 -8.30
N ILE A 375 6.55 -16.90 -7.79
CA ILE A 375 6.00 -16.92 -6.44
C ILE A 375 4.51 -17.23 -6.50
N GLU A 376 3.80 -16.57 -7.41
CA GLU A 376 2.37 -16.73 -7.66
C GLU A 376 2.12 -17.03 -9.14
N GLU A 377 1.74 -18.26 -9.44
CA GLU A 377 1.54 -18.73 -10.82
C GLU A 377 0.52 -17.87 -11.59
N LYS A 378 -0.52 -17.37 -10.90
CA LYS A 378 -1.55 -16.52 -11.52
C LYS A 378 -1.08 -15.14 -11.94
N SER A 379 0.11 -14.70 -11.53
CA SER A 379 0.67 -13.43 -12.00
C SER A 379 0.90 -13.40 -13.50
N ALA A 380 0.92 -14.56 -14.17
CA ALA A 380 1.07 -14.68 -15.61
C ALA A 380 0.20 -15.82 -16.18
N PRO A 381 -0.08 -15.84 -17.49
CA PRO A 381 -0.70 -16.99 -18.15
C PRO A 381 0.15 -18.25 -18.05
N ASP A 382 -0.47 -19.41 -18.17
CA ASP A 382 0.19 -20.72 -18.11
C ASP A 382 1.43 -20.78 -19.02
N GLY A 383 2.57 -21.14 -18.42
CA GLY A 383 3.86 -21.27 -19.11
C GLY A 383 4.55 -19.95 -19.46
N LYS A 384 3.92 -18.82 -19.16
CA LYS A 384 4.49 -17.48 -19.29
C LYS A 384 4.91 -16.90 -17.95
N HIS A 385 5.67 -15.81 -17.98
CA HIS A 385 6.16 -15.16 -16.76
C HIS A 385 6.05 -13.65 -16.83
N LEU A 386 5.90 -13.04 -15.67
CA LEU A 386 5.93 -11.59 -15.49
C LEU A 386 7.26 -11.19 -14.86
N PHE A 387 7.97 -10.27 -15.50
CA PHE A 387 9.18 -9.64 -14.95
C PHE A 387 8.87 -8.18 -14.65
N VAL A 388 9.14 -7.74 -13.43
CA VAL A 388 8.81 -6.39 -12.99
C VAL A 388 10.07 -5.68 -12.53
N ILE A 389 10.25 -4.46 -13.02
CA ILE A 389 11.21 -3.50 -12.48
C ILE A 389 10.41 -2.40 -11.79
N ALA A 390 10.79 -2.06 -10.57
CA ALA A 390 10.16 -0.99 -9.81
C ALA A 390 11.19 0.04 -9.35
N TRP A 391 10.77 1.30 -9.30
CA TRP A 391 11.53 2.41 -8.75
C TRP A 391 10.60 3.32 -7.98
N ALA A 392 10.93 3.54 -6.70
CA ALA A 392 10.23 4.49 -5.87
C ALA A 392 11.11 5.71 -5.59
N THR A 393 10.49 6.85 -5.47
CA THR A 393 11.11 8.10 -5.06
C THR A 393 10.50 8.59 -3.75
N SER A 394 11.15 9.54 -3.11
CA SER A 394 10.52 10.32 -2.04
C SER A 394 10.00 11.65 -2.58
N GLY A 395 9.23 12.37 -1.77
CA GLY A 395 8.69 13.67 -2.16
C GLY A 395 9.73 14.79 -2.18
N PRO A 396 9.36 15.98 -2.66
CA PRO A 396 10.28 17.09 -2.87
C PRO A 396 10.91 17.62 -1.57
N ALA A 397 10.31 17.38 -0.41
CA ALA A 397 10.88 17.75 0.89
C ALA A 397 11.94 16.76 1.40
N SER A 398 12.04 15.58 0.80
CA SER A 398 13.04 14.59 1.16
C SER A 398 14.43 15.01 0.65
N PRO A 399 15.50 14.86 1.45
CA PRO A 399 16.86 15.10 0.98
C PRO A 399 17.37 13.98 0.05
N ILE A 400 16.70 12.83 0.01
CA ILE A 400 17.08 11.66 -0.76
C ILE A 400 15.93 11.23 -1.68
N HIS A 401 16.22 10.40 -2.68
CA HIS A 401 15.23 9.80 -3.59
C HIS A 401 14.30 10.81 -4.27
N ARG A 402 14.86 11.81 -4.91
CA ARG A 402 14.14 12.92 -5.58
C ARG A 402 13.03 12.40 -6.49
N PRO A 403 11.89 13.12 -6.56
CA PRO A 403 10.81 12.81 -7.49
C PRO A 403 11.29 12.73 -8.94
N PHE A 404 10.55 11.99 -9.77
CA PHE A 404 10.79 12.02 -11.21
C PHE A 404 10.43 13.40 -11.77
N GLU A 405 11.31 13.95 -12.61
CA GLU A 405 11.07 15.24 -13.28
C GLU A 405 9.97 15.13 -14.34
N SER A 406 9.91 13.98 -15.01
CA SER A 406 8.95 13.68 -16.06
C SER A 406 8.79 12.17 -16.27
N PHE A 407 7.81 11.77 -17.09
CA PHE A 407 7.71 10.38 -17.52
C PHE A 407 8.95 9.92 -18.31
N ALA A 408 9.58 10.81 -19.06
CA ALA A 408 10.81 10.49 -19.79
C ALA A 408 11.97 10.17 -18.84
N ASP A 409 12.11 10.94 -17.75
CA ASP A 409 13.08 10.69 -16.68
C ASP A 409 12.80 9.35 -15.98
N ALA A 410 11.56 9.09 -15.58
CA ALA A 410 11.16 7.82 -14.98
C ALA A 410 11.48 6.62 -15.90
N ARG A 411 11.16 6.75 -17.18
CA ARG A 411 11.44 5.72 -18.19
C ARG A 411 12.94 5.48 -18.34
N GLU A 412 13.75 6.53 -18.47
CA GLU A 412 15.20 6.41 -18.59
C GLU A 412 15.81 5.67 -17.39
N LYS A 413 15.35 5.99 -16.17
CA LYS A 413 15.80 5.32 -14.95
C LYS A 413 15.43 3.84 -14.94
N LEU A 414 14.20 3.49 -15.33
CA LEU A 414 13.77 2.10 -15.45
C LEU A 414 14.55 1.34 -16.54
N ASP A 415 14.81 1.96 -17.69
CA ASP A 415 15.60 1.37 -18.78
C ASP A 415 17.05 1.11 -18.32
N ARG A 416 17.64 1.96 -17.49
CA ARG A 416 18.97 1.73 -16.88
C ARG A 416 18.96 0.53 -15.94
N VAL A 417 17.93 0.39 -15.11
CA VAL A 417 17.80 -0.79 -14.25
C VAL A 417 17.59 -2.06 -15.07
N PHE A 418 16.81 -1.99 -16.14
CA PHE A 418 16.66 -3.11 -17.07
C PHE A 418 18.00 -3.52 -17.70
N ALA A 419 18.77 -2.56 -18.20
CA ALA A 419 20.08 -2.83 -18.78
C ALA A 419 21.06 -3.44 -17.74
N TYR A 420 20.97 -2.99 -16.48
CA TYR A 420 21.74 -3.59 -15.40
C TYR A 420 21.26 -5.01 -15.09
N ALA A 421 19.96 -5.23 -14.93
CA ALA A 421 19.37 -6.54 -14.69
C ALA A 421 19.73 -7.55 -15.80
N ASN A 422 19.70 -7.10 -17.06
CA ASN A 422 20.00 -7.94 -18.22
C ASN A 422 21.42 -8.53 -18.20
N GLN A 423 22.37 -7.94 -17.48
CA GLN A 423 23.73 -8.48 -17.32
C GLN A 423 23.77 -9.79 -16.57
N PHE A 424 22.75 -10.07 -15.75
CA PHE A 424 22.64 -11.29 -14.95
C PHE A 424 21.91 -12.43 -15.68
N TYR A 425 21.45 -12.21 -16.90
CA TYR A 425 20.76 -13.20 -17.71
C TYR A 425 21.47 -13.41 -19.06
N GLU A 426 21.38 -14.63 -19.60
CA GLU A 426 21.97 -14.95 -20.90
C GLU A 426 21.08 -14.48 -22.06
N ASP A 427 19.77 -14.56 -21.86
CA ASP A 427 18.77 -14.48 -22.94
C ASP A 427 17.48 -13.72 -22.57
N LEU A 428 17.53 -12.84 -21.57
CA LEU A 428 16.35 -12.10 -21.09
C LEU A 428 15.61 -11.36 -22.22
N GLU A 429 16.35 -10.64 -23.08
CA GLU A 429 15.74 -9.91 -24.18
C GLU A 429 15.00 -10.81 -25.16
N SER A 430 15.49 -12.03 -25.39
CA SER A 430 14.87 -12.99 -26.31
C SER A 430 13.62 -13.65 -25.72
N CYS A 431 13.39 -13.51 -24.42
CA CYS A 431 12.20 -14.00 -23.74
C CYS A 431 11.04 -13.01 -23.75
N ILE A 432 11.28 -11.75 -24.14
CA ILE A 432 10.31 -10.66 -24.03
C ILE A 432 9.23 -10.76 -25.09
N GLU A 433 7.97 -10.86 -24.65
CA GLU A 433 6.79 -10.78 -25.51
C GLU A 433 6.32 -9.33 -25.64
N TRP A 434 6.24 -8.60 -24.52
CA TRP A 434 5.83 -7.21 -24.46
C TRP A 434 6.47 -6.47 -23.27
N LYS A 435 6.50 -5.13 -23.34
CA LYS A 435 6.88 -4.23 -22.25
C LYS A 435 5.90 -3.08 -22.13
N ASN A 436 5.56 -2.70 -20.91
CA ASN A 436 4.88 -1.45 -20.65
C ASN A 436 5.50 -0.72 -19.45
N TYR A 437 5.18 0.56 -19.34
CA TYR A 437 5.63 1.43 -18.26
C TYR A 437 4.44 2.00 -17.53
N LYS A 438 4.57 2.15 -16.23
CA LYS A 438 3.61 2.83 -15.37
C LYS A 438 4.33 3.87 -14.54
N TRP A 439 3.67 5.00 -14.32
CA TRP A 439 4.14 6.05 -13.44
C TRP A 439 2.96 6.62 -12.67
N CYS A 440 3.03 6.52 -11.34
CA CYS A 440 2.04 7.03 -10.42
C CYS A 440 2.66 8.11 -9.55
N LYS A 441 2.03 9.27 -9.51
CA LYS A 441 2.46 10.38 -8.65
C LYS A 441 1.88 10.21 -7.26
N ALA A 442 2.76 10.23 -6.25
CA ALA A 442 2.40 10.16 -4.84
C ALA A 442 1.26 9.15 -4.54
N PRO A 443 1.41 7.87 -4.96
CA PRO A 443 0.32 6.89 -4.83
C PRO A 443 0.01 6.52 -3.40
N SER A 444 0.90 6.83 -2.46
CA SER A 444 0.78 6.44 -1.07
C SER A 444 1.53 7.40 -0.15
N CYS A 445 1.29 7.26 1.14
CA CYS A 445 1.99 8.01 2.17
C CYS A 445 3.32 7.33 2.53
N ALA A 446 4.43 7.80 1.98
CA ALA A 446 5.77 7.33 2.36
C ALA A 446 6.23 7.84 3.74
N GLY A 447 5.52 8.80 4.30
CA GLY A 447 5.99 9.57 5.46
C GLY A 447 5.77 8.96 6.83
N TYR A 448 5.08 7.84 6.97
CA TYR A 448 4.63 7.37 8.28
C TYR A 448 5.72 6.82 9.22
N TYR A 449 6.94 6.60 8.73
CA TYR A 449 8.09 6.24 9.57
C TYR A 449 8.97 7.43 9.97
N TRP A 450 8.76 8.59 9.37
CA TRP A 450 9.52 9.80 9.66
C TRP A 450 9.16 10.36 11.04
N LYS A 451 10.15 10.69 11.85
CA LYS A 451 9.97 11.36 13.16
C LYS A 451 9.07 12.58 13.08
N SER A 452 9.34 13.42 12.09
CA SER A 452 8.70 14.72 11.94
C SER A 452 7.27 14.68 11.44
N ILE A 453 6.73 13.48 11.17
CA ILE A 453 5.38 13.27 10.66
C ILE A 453 4.49 12.65 11.72
N ARG A 454 3.30 13.21 11.91
CA ARG A 454 2.27 12.64 12.75
C ARG A 454 1.20 11.98 11.87
N ARG A 455 0.75 10.81 12.28
CA ARG A 455 -0.34 10.10 11.60
C ARG A 455 -1.68 10.74 11.93
N ALA A 456 -2.69 10.49 11.10
CA ALA A 456 -4.04 11.00 11.31
C ALA A 456 -4.80 10.12 12.30
N PRO A 457 -5.55 10.68 13.26
CA PRO A 457 -6.46 9.88 14.07
C PRO A 457 -7.53 9.23 13.20
N VAL A 458 -8.00 8.02 13.56
CA VAL A 458 -9.06 7.33 12.82
C VAL A 458 -10.37 8.15 12.80
N GLN A 459 -10.71 8.79 13.91
CA GLN A 459 -11.80 9.78 13.95
C GLN A 459 -11.23 11.14 13.56
N ALA A 460 -11.73 11.73 12.49
CA ALA A 460 -11.32 13.06 12.06
C ALA A 460 -11.60 14.12 13.16
N PRO A 461 -10.66 15.01 13.47
CA PRO A 461 -10.90 16.03 14.48
C PRO A 461 -11.96 17.04 14.01
N ASN A 462 -12.78 17.51 14.94
CA ASN A 462 -13.83 18.53 14.76
C ASN A 462 -14.98 18.17 13.79
N VAL A 463 -14.95 17.00 13.14
CA VAL A 463 -16.00 16.56 12.22
C VAL A 463 -16.57 15.24 12.71
N GLU A 464 -17.73 15.29 13.35
CA GLU A 464 -18.38 14.10 13.87
C GLU A 464 -18.82 13.17 12.75
N GLY A 465 -18.63 11.86 12.92
CA GLY A 465 -19.01 10.84 11.95
C GLY A 465 -18.06 10.69 10.75
N LEU A 466 -16.95 11.44 10.69
CA LEU A 466 -15.93 11.29 9.66
C LEU A 466 -14.77 10.43 10.18
N PHE A 467 -14.45 9.34 9.45
CA PHE A 467 -13.40 8.41 9.79
C PHE A 467 -12.35 8.32 8.68
N LEU A 468 -11.08 8.21 9.07
CA LEU A 468 -9.92 8.18 8.16
C LEU A 468 -9.25 6.81 8.25
N VAL A 469 -9.20 6.06 7.16
CA VAL A 469 -8.73 4.67 7.14
C VAL A 469 -7.63 4.42 6.10
N SER A 470 -6.81 5.43 5.84
CA SER A 470 -5.65 5.29 4.96
C SER A 470 -4.42 4.74 5.70
N ASN A 471 -3.36 4.45 4.95
CA ASN A 471 -2.06 4.03 5.52
C ASN A 471 -1.36 5.10 6.37
N ALA A 472 -1.92 6.31 6.47
CA ALA A 472 -1.45 7.37 7.36
C ALA A 472 -2.23 7.43 8.69
N ALA A 473 -3.05 6.44 9.01
CA ALA A 473 -3.82 6.41 10.26
C ALA A 473 -2.92 6.15 11.48
N GLU A 474 -3.24 6.81 12.61
CA GLU A 474 -2.55 6.64 13.91
C GLU A 474 -3.08 5.37 14.58
N VAL A 475 -2.58 4.24 14.12
CA VAL A 475 -2.87 2.90 14.63
C VAL A 475 -1.63 2.03 14.56
N ASP A 476 -1.63 0.93 15.30
CA ASP A 476 -0.57 -0.07 15.20
C ASP A 476 -0.61 -0.79 13.85
N GLY A 477 0.54 -1.28 13.45
CA GLY A 477 0.73 -2.00 12.20
C GLY A 477 1.73 -1.32 11.29
N ILE A 478 1.98 -1.96 10.15
CA ILE A 478 2.79 -1.41 9.06
C ILE A 478 2.11 -1.70 7.74
N TYR A 479 2.37 -0.88 6.72
CA TYR A 479 1.82 -1.04 5.38
C TYR A 479 0.29 -1.27 5.38
N GLN A 480 -0.18 -2.37 4.80
CA GLN A 480 -1.59 -2.73 4.72
C GLN A 480 -2.21 -3.04 6.08
N ASP A 481 -1.43 -3.47 7.07
CA ASP A 481 -1.93 -3.68 8.42
C ASP A 481 -2.42 -2.39 9.08
N ILE A 482 -1.79 -1.24 8.77
CA ILE A 482 -2.29 0.07 9.21
C ILE A 482 -3.70 0.31 8.64
N GLU A 483 -3.90 0.05 7.35
CA GLU A 483 -5.20 0.21 6.72
C GLU A 483 -6.24 -0.76 7.29
N ALA A 484 -5.84 -2.02 7.52
CA ALA A 484 -6.69 -3.03 8.14
C ALA A 484 -7.12 -2.62 9.55
N ASN A 485 -6.16 -2.23 10.39
CA ASN A 485 -6.43 -1.81 11.78
C ASN A 485 -7.31 -0.54 11.82
N ALA A 486 -7.00 0.46 11.00
CA ALA A 486 -7.82 1.65 10.89
C ALA A 486 -9.25 1.33 10.45
N GLY A 487 -9.40 0.41 9.48
CA GLY A 487 -10.69 -0.09 9.02
C GLY A 487 -11.49 -0.80 10.12
N ILE A 488 -10.82 -1.65 10.91
CA ILE A 488 -11.40 -2.32 12.08
C ILE A 488 -11.88 -1.28 13.09
N GLN A 489 -11.02 -0.33 13.49
CA GLN A 489 -11.36 0.68 14.48
C GLN A 489 -12.50 1.61 14.02
N ALA A 490 -12.55 1.99 12.74
CA ALA A 490 -13.64 2.78 12.20
C ALA A 490 -14.97 2.02 12.28
N ALA A 491 -14.98 0.74 11.90
CA ALA A 491 -16.16 -0.11 12.00
C ALA A 491 -16.64 -0.25 13.45
N ASP A 492 -15.72 -0.49 14.40
CA ASP A 492 -16.06 -0.62 15.82
C ASP A 492 -16.71 0.64 16.38
N ARG A 493 -16.13 1.81 16.09
CA ARG A 493 -16.69 3.10 16.56
C ARG A 493 -18.09 3.37 15.99
N ILE A 494 -18.33 2.99 14.73
CA ILE A 494 -19.66 3.13 14.12
C ILE A 494 -20.66 2.17 14.78
N LEU A 495 -20.26 0.92 15.03
CA LEU A 495 -21.12 -0.07 15.70
C LEU A 495 -21.45 0.33 17.15
N GLU A 496 -20.53 0.95 17.88
CA GLU A 496 -20.75 1.48 19.22
C GLU A 496 -21.75 2.64 19.22
N ARG A 497 -21.57 3.63 18.30
CA ARG A 497 -22.49 4.78 18.15
C ARG A 497 -23.94 4.37 17.88
N THR A 498 -24.14 3.27 17.17
CA THR A 498 -25.47 2.80 16.79
C THR A 498 -26.13 1.90 17.82
N LYS A 499 -25.45 1.57 18.94
CA LYS A 499 -26.00 0.87 20.10
C LYS A 499 -26.47 1.83 21.19
N ALA A 500 -25.97 3.07 21.19
CA ALA A 500 -26.33 4.13 22.13
C ALA A 500 -27.55 4.91 21.62
#